data_fb8ab8e77a9082d13c0d9f4e19bf3959
#
_entry.id   fb8ab8e77a9082d13c0d9f4e19bf3959
#
_cell.length_a   1.000
_cell.length_b   1.000
_cell.length_c   1.000
_cell.angle_alpha   90.00
_cell.angle_beta   90.00
_cell.angle_gamma   90.00
#
_symmetry.space_group_name_H-M   'P 1'
#
loop_
_entity.id
_entity.type
_entity.pdbx_description
1 polymer ?
#
loop_
_entity_poly.entity_id
_entity_poly.type
_entity_poly.pdbx_seq_one_letter_code
_entity_poly.pdbx_strand_id
1 'polypeptide(L)' 'MEHTIAAIATSTMSSGGISVIRLSGEDAIKIADKIFKSVKGIKLTDVASHTVHYGHIVSNEKVIDEVLVIVMRA' A
#
# COMPACT_ATOMS: atom_id res chain seq x y z
N MET A 1 20.76 1.10 7.22
CA MET A 1 20.11 1.21 7.22
C MET A 1 19.43 1.50 6.72
N GLU A 2 19.25 1.43 6.57
CA GLU A 2 18.61 1.79 6.20
C GLU A 2 17.61 2.25 6.41
N HIS A 3 17.02 2.61 5.85
CA HIS A 3 16.05 3.38 6.11
C HIS A 3 14.87 2.91 5.55
N THR A 4 14.18 2.08 6.19
CA THR A 4 12.86 1.77 5.82
C THR A 4 12.05 2.92 6.23
N ILE A 5 11.51 3.57 5.32
CA ILE A 5 10.61 4.59 5.67
C ILE A 5 9.29 3.96 5.81
N ALA A 6 8.71 4.11 6.90
CA ALA A 6 7.45 3.48 7.19
C ALA A 6 6.35 3.97 6.28
N ALA A 7 5.37 3.19 6.13
CA ALA A 7 4.18 3.60 5.43
C ALA A 7 3.48 4.66 6.25
N ILE A 8 3.04 5.69 5.61
CA ILE A 8 2.27 6.70 6.28
C ILE A 8 0.84 6.49 5.86
N ALA A 9 0.03 6.13 6.80
CA ALA A 9 -1.38 5.94 6.53
C ALA A 9 -2.08 7.24 6.79
N THR A 10 -2.71 7.75 5.80
CA THR A 10 -3.48 8.95 5.97
C THR A 10 -4.91 8.57 5.84
N SER A 11 -5.62 8.72 6.91
CA SER A 11 -6.98 8.40 6.87
C SER A 11 -7.70 9.52 6.25
N THR A 12 -8.40 9.29 5.23
CA THR A 12 -9.15 10.32 4.71
C THR A 12 -10.47 10.17 5.17
N MET A 13 -11.03 10.95 5.64
CA MET A 13 -12.23 10.92 6.14
C MET A 13 -13.26 10.83 5.23
N SER A 14 -13.09 10.49 4.14
CA SER A 14 -14.12 10.46 3.21
C SER A 14 -15.16 9.49 3.60
N SER A 15 -16.30 9.65 3.12
CA SER A 15 -17.40 8.83 3.53
C SER A 15 -17.24 7.41 3.05
N GLY A 16 -16.42 7.14 2.16
CA GLY A 16 -16.24 5.78 1.70
C GLY A 16 -15.38 4.94 2.60
N GLY A 17 -14.71 5.54 3.53
CA GLY A 17 -13.87 4.77 4.43
C GLY A 17 -12.64 4.20 3.78
N ILE A 18 -12.20 4.75 2.67
CA ILE A 18 -10.99 4.27 2.02
C ILE A 18 -9.80 4.98 2.61
N SER A 19 -8.82 4.22 3.03
CA SER A 19 -7.61 4.80 3.57
C SER A 19 -6.59 4.99 2.47
N VAL A 20 -5.76 5.99 2.60
CA VAL A 20 -4.67 6.23 1.66
C VAL A 20 -3.37 5.94 2.37
N ILE A 21 -2.57 5.08 1.78
CA ILE A 21 -1.29 4.70 2.35
C ILE A 21 -0.20 5.11 1.39
N ARG A 22 0.79 5.83 1.87
CA ARG A 22 1.93 6.20 1.06
C ARG A 22 3.11 5.36 1.49
N LEU A 23 3.71 4.66 0.56
CA LEU A 23 4.89 3.85 0.82
C LEU A 23 6.09 4.52 0.20
N SER A 24 7.15 4.62 0.96
CA SER A 24 8.36 5.25 0.50
C SER A 24 9.51 4.30 0.76
N GLY A 25 10.24 3.98 -0.26
CA GLY A 25 11.41 3.11 -0.12
C GLY A 25 11.10 1.65 -0.39
N GLU A 26 12.12 0.91 -0.81
CA GLU A 26 11.92 -0.47 -1.25
C GLU A 26 11.49 -1.40 -0.13
N ASP A 27 12.01 -1.21 1.07
CA ASP A 27 11.64 -2.10 2.15
C ASP A 27 10.19 -1.93 2.56
N ALA A 28 9.70 -0.70 2.56
CA ALA A 28 8.31 -0.45 2.88
C ALA A 28 7.41 -1.10 1.83
N ILE A 29 7.81 -1.04 0.57
CA ILE A 29 7.05 -1.63 -0.51
C ILE A 29 7.01 -3.15 -0.37
N LYS A 30 8.14 -3.78 -0.03
CA LYS A 30 8.18 -5.22 0.14
C LYS A 30 7.31 -5.69 1.30
N ILE A 31 7.36 -4.94 2.39
CA ILE A 31 6.57 -5.30 3.56
C ILE A 31 5.07 -5.17 3.24
N ALA A 32 4.69 -4.07 2.62
CA ALA A 32 3.29 -3.84 2.32
C ALA A 32 2.76 -4.84 1.29
N ASP A 33 3.60 -5.27 0.36
CA ASP A 33 3.17 -6.19 -0.68
C ASP A 33 2.70 -7.52 -0.07
N LYS A 34 3.17 -7.85 1.13
CA LYS A 34 2.77 -9.10 1.76
C LYS A 34 1.32 -9.08 2.23
N ILE A 35 0.78 -7.90 2.48
CA ILE A 35 -0.57 -7.80 3.01
C ILE A 35 -1.53 -7.08 2.08
N PHE A 36 -1.04 -6.53 0.98
CA PHE A 36 -1.88 -5.79 0.06
C PHE A 36 -2.27 -6.66 -1.12
N LYS A 37 -3.54 -6.66 -1.46
CA LYS A 37 -4.03 -7.34 -2.65
C LYS A 37 -4.67 -6.33 -3.57
N SER A 38 -4.05 -6.12 -4.71
CA SER A 38 -4.59 -5.23 -5.71
C SER A 38 -5.82 -5.85 -6.36
N VAL A 39 -6.78 -5.04 -6.74
CA VAL A 39 -7.94 -5.56 -7.47
C VAL A 39 -7.53 -6.09 -8.84
N LYS A 40 -6.40 -5.64 -9.36
CA LYS A 40 -5.94 -6.12 -10.65
C LYS A 40 -4.91 -7.23 -10.55
N GLY A 41 -4.60 -7.67 -9.35
CA GLY A 41 -3.60 -8.71 -9.16
C GLY A 41 -2.17 -8.26 -9.36
N ILE A 42 -1.91 -6.98 -9.24
CA ILE A 42 -0.57 -6.44 -9.45
C ILE A 42 0.20 -6.50 -8.15
N LYS A 43 1.50 -6.80 -8.23
CA LYS A 43 2.34 -6.77 -7.04
C LYS A 43 2.99 -5.42 -6.90
N LEU A 44 2.99 -4.89 -5.69
CA LEU A 44 3.60 -3.58 -5.44
C LEU A 44 5.09 -3.57 -5.74
N THR A 45 5.74 -4.72 -5.60
CA THR A 45 7.16 -4.80 -5.89
C THR A 45 7.47 -4.66 -7.38
N ASP A 46 6.44 -4.82 -8.23
CA ASP A 46 6.63 -4.75 -9.67
C ASP A 46 6.22 -3.41 -10.28
N VAL A 47 5.64 -2.52 -9.53
CA VAL A 47 5.11 -1.29 -10.12
C VAL A 47 6.15 -0.19 -10.12
N ALA A 48 5.98 0.77 -10.98
CA ALA A 48 6.88 1.91 -11.08
C ALA A 48 6.67 2.85 -9.90
N SER A 49 7.61 3.75 -9.71
CA SER A 49 7.46 4.80 -8.72
C SER A 49 6.39 5.78 -9.15
N HIS A 50 5.80 6.43 -8.18
CA HIS A 50 4.78 7.46 -8.41
C HIS A 50 3.54 6.87 -9.06
N THR A 51 3.15 5.69 -8.62
CA THR A 51 1.93 5.07 -9.11
C THR A 51 0.98 4.84 -7.95
N VAL A 52 -0.30 4.73 -8.26
CA VAL A 52 -1.35 4.56 -7.26
C VAL A 52 -2.10 3.28 -7.57
N HIS A 53 -2.35 2.50 -6.53
CA HIS A 53 -2.98 1.21 -6.71
C HIS A 53 -4.11 1.03 -5.72
N TYR A 54 -5.23 0.52 -6.20
CA TYR A 54 -6.38 0.30 -5.37
C TYR A 54 -6.46 -1.18 -5.00
N GLY A 55 -6.77 -1.45 -3.78
CA GLY A 55 -6.91 -2.83 -3.34
C GLY A 55 -7.31 -2.91 -1.89
N HIS A 56 -6.93 -4.01 -1.28
CA HIS A 56 -7.35 -4.31 0.08
C HIS A 56 -6.17 -4.78 0.90
N ILE A 57 -6.20 -4.44 2.17
CA ILE A 57 -5.28 -5.02 3.14
C ILE A 57 -5.92 -6.31 3.60
N VAL A 58 -5.15 -7.39 3.58
CA VAL A 58 -5.66 -8.72 3.88
C VAL A 58 -4.80 -9.34 4.98
N SER A 59 -5.43 -9.93 5.96
CA SER A 59 -4.73 -10.62 7.02
C SER A 59 -5.49 -11.90 7.33
N ASN A 60 -4.78 -13.02 7.38
CA ASN A 60 -5.39 -14.32 7.64
C ASN A 60 -6.55 -14.60 6.70
N GLU A 61 -6.36 -14.23 5.45
CA GLU A 61 -7.35 -14.44 4.41
C GLU A 61 -8.63 -13.62 4.60
N LYS A 62 -8.57 -12.62 5.45
CA LYS A 62 -9.71 -11.75 5.63
C LYS A 62 -9.35 -10.35 5.17
N VAL A 63 -10.26 -9.70 4.52
CA VAL A 63 -10.08 -8.31 4.11
C VAL A 63 -10.25 -7.45 5.35
N ILE A 64 -9.22 -6.68 5.67
CA ILE A 64 -9.25 -5.80 6.82
C ILE A 64 -9.67 -4.40 6.42
N ASP A 65 -9.20 -3.92 5.28
CA ASP A 65 -9.43 -2.53 4.92
C ASP A 65 -9.35 -2.36 3.42
N GLU A 66 -9.94 -1.30 2.93
CA GLU A 66 -9.91 -0.93 1.54
C GLU A 66 -8.99 0.27 1.41
N VAL A 67 -8.03 0.23 0.52
CA VAL A 67 -6.98 1.24 0.50
C VAL A 67 -6.58 1.64 -0.90
N LEU A 68 -6.05 2.86 -0.99
CA LEU A 68 -5.29 3.29 -2.14
C LEU A 68 -3.85 3.38 -1.68
N VAL A 69 -2.96 2.74 -2.40
CA VAL A 69 -1.56 2.73 -2.05
C VAL A 69 -0.80 3.56 -3.07
N ILE A 70 -0.03 4.51 -2.60
CA ILE A 70 0.83 5.34 -3.42
C ILE A 70 2.24 4.82 -3.24
N VAL A 71 2.88 4.42 -4.32
CA VAL A 71 4.22 3.85 -4.26
C VAL A 71 5.23 4.91 -4.70
N MET A 72 6.21 5.18 -3.83
CA MET A 72 7.26 6.12 -4.13
C MET A 72 8.58 5.40 -3.95
N ARG A 73 9.30 5.18 -5.01
CA ARG A 73 10.60 4.55 -4.91
C ARG A 73 11.66 5.62 -4.77
N ALA A 74 12.67 5.33 -4.08
CA ALA A 74 13.71 6.31 -3.81
C ALA A 74 14.52 6.62 -5.07
#